data_dff154e87e1c9e729a5a5e150085c046
#
_entry.id   dff154e87e1c9e729a5a5e150085c046
#
_cell.length_a   1.000
_cell.length_b   1.000
_cell.length_c   1.000
_cell.angle_alpha   90.00
_cell.angle_beta   90.00
_cell.angle_gamma   90.00
#
_symmetry.space_group_name_H-M   'P 1'
#
loop_
_entity.id
_entity.type
_entity.pdbx_description
1 polymer ?
#
loop_
_entity_poly.entity_id
_entity_poly.type
_entity_poly.pdbx_seq_one_letter_code
_entity_poly.pdbx_strand_id
1 'polypeptide(L)'
;MRMLLKATIPVESGNAAAANGTLGTTIQKILADLKPEAAYFTEDFGERTGWVFFDMKNSSDLPAVAEPWFLAFNAKVTLRPAMNPQDLAEGMQGLDRAVKAYGKAAGA
;
A
#
# COMPACT_ATOMS: atom_id res chain seq x y z
N MET A 1 -2.06 -3.52 -12.70
CA MET A 1 -1.38 -4.37 -11.70
C MET A 1 -1.89 -3.99 -10.32
N ARG A 2 -2.34 -4.97 -9.56
CA ARG A 2 -2.81 -4.71 -8.19
C ARG A 2 -1.65 -4.29 -7.31
N MET A 3 -1.83 -3.21 -6.59
CA MET A 3 -0.87 -2.67 -5.64
C MET A 3 -1.47 -2.62 -4.25
N LEU A 4 -0.63 -2.77 -3.25
CA LEU A 4 -0.96 -2.46 -1.86
C LEU A 4 -0.22 -1.19 -1.46
N LEU A 5 -0.97 -0.18 -1.08
CA LEU A 5 -0.45 1.03 -0.47
C LEU A 5 -0.70 0.95 1.04
N LYS A 6 0.35 1.13 1.82
CA LYS A 6 0.24 1.32 3.27
C LYS A 6 0.60 2.76 3.59
N ALA A 7 -0.33 3.51 4.15
CA ALA A 7 -0.11 4.88 4.58
C ALA A 7 -0.12 4.94 6.10
N THR A 8 1.00 5.30 6.71
CA THR A 8 1.14 5.44 8.15
C THR A 8 1.19 6.92 8.50
N ILE A 9 0.18 7.40 9.22
CA ILE A 9 0.04 8.81 9.57
C ILE A 9 0.67 9.03 10.95
N PRO A 10 1.68 9.91 11.06
CA PRO A 10 2.26 10.24 12.37
C PRO A 10 1.18 10.72 13.33
N VAL A 11 1.31 10.36 14.60
CA VAL A 11 0.31 10.73 15.62
C VAL A 11 0.08 12.24 15.64
N GLU A 12 1.16 13.02 15.60
CA GLU A 12 1.07 14.48 15.69
C GLU A 12 0.28 15.09 14.53
N SER A 13 0.64 14.74 13.29
CA SER A 13 -0.07 15.28 12.11
C SER A 13 -1.50 14.75 12.01
N GLY A 14 -1.72 13.50 12.39
CA GLY A 14 -3.05 12.92 12.45
C GLY A 14 -3.93 13.62 13.50
N ASN A 15 -3.38 13.92 14.66
CA ASN A 15 -4.09 14.66 15.72
C ASN A 15 -4.44 16.07 15.25
N ALA A 16 -3.52 16.75 14.57
CA ALA A 16 -3.77 18.08 14.04
C ALA A 16 -4.93 18.07 13.02
N ALA A 17 -4.92 17.11 12.10
CA ALA A 17 -5.98 16.97 11.11
C ALA A 17 -7.32 16.59 11.76
N ALA A 18 -7.31 15.73 12.76
CA ALA A 18 -8.52 15.37 13.51
C ALA A 18 -9.11 16.58 14.24
N ALA A 19 -8.24 17.36 14.91
CA ALA A 19 -8.68 18.53 15.67
C ALA A 19 -9.27 19.63 14.81
N ASN A 20 -8.77 19.82 13.58
CA ASN A 20 -9.32 20.82 12.67
C ASN A 20 -10.44 20.29 11.77
N GLY A 21 -10.83 19.02 11.94
CA GLY A 21 -11.95 18.42 11.22
C GLY A 21 -11.66 17.97 9.79
N THR A 22 -10.38 17.88 9.39
CA THR A 22 -10.03 17.54 8.00
C THR A 22 -9.55 16.10 7.81
N LEU A 23 -9.32 15.35 8.88
CA LEU A 23 -8.77 14.00 8.76
C LEU A 23 -9.63 13.10 7.86
N GLY A 24 -10.91 12.94 8.22
CA GLY A 24 -11.82 12.05 7.50
C GLY A 24 -12.13 12.52 6.10
N THR A 25 -12.41 13.82 5.93
CA THR A 25 -12.75 14.39 4.62
C THR A 25 -11.59 14.31 3.63
N THR A 26 -10.35 14.50 4.09
CA THR A 26 -9.18 14.37 3.26
C THR A 26 -8.96 12.93 2.82
N ILE A 27 -9.09 11.97 3.74
CA ILE A 27 -8.99 10.55 3.39
C ILE A 27 -10.06 10.17 2.38
N GLN A 28 -11.30 10.60 2.58
CA GLN A 28 -12.40 10.31 1.65
C GLN A 28 -12.10 10.87 0.25
N LYS A 29 -11.54 12.06 0.17
CA LYS A 29 -11.17 12.67 -1.11
C LYS A 29 -10.09 11.87 -1.83
N ILE A 30 -9.05 11.45 -1.09
CA ILE A 30 -7.98 10.63 -1.65
C ILE A 30 -8.54 9.32 -2.20
N LEU A 31 -9.41 8.66 -1.45
CA LEU A 31 -10.02 7.40 -1.87
C LEU A 31 -10.95 7.60 -3.08
N ALA A 32 -11.68 8.71 -3.14
CA ALA A 32 -12.55 9.01 -4.27
C ALA A 32 -11.74 9.18 -5.57
N ASP A 33 -10.56 9.80 -5.49
CA ASP A 33 -9.68 9.98 -6.63
C ASP A 33 -9.01 8.66 -7.04
N LEU A 34 -8.60 7.85 -6.08
CA LEU A 34 -7.89 6.59 -6.33
C LEU A 34 -8.80 5.47 -6.80
N LYS A 35 -10.04 5.43 -6.32
CA LYS A 35 -11.04 4.38 -6.61
C LYS A 35 -10.51 2.98 -6.32
N PRO A 36 -10.13 2.69 -5.07
CA PRO A 36 -9.55 1.40 -4.72
C PRO A 36 -10.56 0.26 -4.79
N GLU A 37 -10.07 -0.97 -4.96
CA GLU A 37 -10.90 -2.16 -4.85
C GLU A 37 -11.25 -2.47 -3.38
N ALA A 38 -10.38 -2.09 -2.44
CA ALA A 38 -10.59 -2.27 -1.01
C ALA A 38 -9.72 -1.29 -0.23
N ALA A 39 -10.21 -0.85 0.92
CA ALA A 39 -9.47 -0.01 1.83
C ALA A 39 -9.86 -0.35 3.27
N TYR A 40 -8.86 -0.49 4.14
CA TYR A 40 -9.06 -0.81 5.55
C TYR A 40 -8.19 0.10 6.39
N PHE A 41 -8.71 0.51 7.53
CA PHE A 41 -8.03 1.44 8.43
C PHE A 41 -7.97 0.84 9.81
N THR A 42 -6.78 0.89 10.41
CA THR A 42 -6.54 0.40 11.77
C THR A 42 -5.31 1.12 12.32
N GLU A 43 -4.88 0.77 13.52
CA GLU A 43 -3.59 1.22 14.01
C GLU A 43 -2.50 0.23 13.60
N ASP A 44 -1.27 0.71 13.49
CA ASP A 44 -0.09 -0.12 13.32
C ASP A 44 1.06 0.54 14.08
N PHE A 45 1.63 -0.17 15.06
CA PHE A 45 2.61 0.39 15.99
C PHE A 45 2.14 1.69 16.65
N GLY A 46 0.85 1.78 16.95
CA GLY A 46 0.26 2.93 17.63
C GLY A 46 -0.03 4.13 16.76
N GLU A 47 0.11 4.01 15.44
CA GLU A 47 -0.16 5.10 14.49
C GLU A 47 -1.33 4.74 13.59
N ARG A 48 -2.15 5.75 13.23
CA ARG A 48 -3.26 5.56 12.29
C ARG A 48 -2.71 5.08 10.95
N THR A 49 -3.24 3.98 10.43
CA THR A 49 -2.71 3.35 9.22
C THR A 49 -3.84 2.97 8.29
N GLY A 50 -3.67 3.28 7.01
CA GLY A 50 -4.55 2.84 5.94
C GLY A 50 -3.86 1.77 5.09
N TRP A 51 -4.62 0.74 4.75
CA TRP A 51 -4.21 -0.36 3.87
C TRP A 51 -5.14 -0.33 2.67
N VAL A 52 -4.59 0.02 1.50
CA VAL A 52 -5.40 0.33 0.32
C VAL A 52 -4.95 -0.53 -0.86
N PHE A 53 -5.87 -1.29 -1.43
CA PHE A 53 -5.62 -2.13 -2.61
C PHE A 53 -6.23 -1.45 -3.82
N PHE A 54 -5.42 -1.26 -4.86
CA PHE A 54 -5.85 -0.53 -6.05
C PHE A 54 -5.09 -1.01 -7.29
N ASP A 55 -5.62 -0.68 -8.46
CA ASP A 55 -4.95 -0.97 -9.73
C ASP A 55 -4.08 0.22 -10.14
N MET A 56 -2.80 -0.05 -10.42
CA MET A 56 -1.89 0.94 -10.97
C MET A 56 -1.44 0.49 -12.35
N LYS A 57 -1.64 1.34 -13.35
CA LYS A 57 -1.37 0.97 -14.74
C LYS A 57 0.06 1.28 -15.15
N ASN A 58 0.60 2.40 -14.68
CA ASN A 58 1.93 2.86 -15.08
C ASN A 58 2.74 3.29 -13.86
N SER A 59 4.03 3.10 -13.90
CA SER A 59 4.93 3.58 -12.83
C SER A 59 4.87 5.10 -12.68
N SER A 60 4.57 5.81 -13.75
CA SER A 60 4.41 7.27 -13.72
C SER A 60 3.21 7.75 -12.90
N ASP A 61 2.33 6.84 -12.49
CA ASP A 61 1.21 7.15 -11.61
C ASP A 61 1.64 7.28 -10.13
N LEU A 62 2.86 6.90 -9.80
CA LEU A 62 3.34 6.92 -8.40
C LEU A 62 3.15 8.26 -7.69
N PRO A 63 3.50 9.42 -8.27
CA PRO A 63 3.28 10.68 -7.57
C PRO A 63 1.81 10.95 -7.27
N ALA A 64 0.92 10.70 -8.22
CA ALA A 64 -0.51 10.91 -8.02
C ALA A 64 -1.08 10.03 -6.91
N VAL A 65 -0.52 8.83 -6.73
CA VAL A 65 -0.96 7.87 -5.72
C VAL A 65 -0.37 8.19 -4.34
N ALA A 66 0.92 8.51 -4.26
CA ALA A 66 1.63 8.63 -3.00
C ALA A 66 1.62 10.05 -2.42
N GLU A 67 1.76 11.06 -3.26
CA GLU A 67 1.92 12.45 -2.80
C GLU A 67 0.74 12.99 -1.98
N PRO A 68 -0.51 12.63 -2.26
CA PRO A 68 -1.61 13.10 -1.41
C PRO A 68 -1.42 12.74 0.07
N TRP A 69 -0.89 11.55 0.35
CA TRP A 69 -0.62 11.11 1.72
C TRP A 69 0.58 11.84 2.33
N PHE A 70 1.64 12.04 1.56
CA PHE A 70 2.80 12.80 2.02
C PHE A 70 2.40 14.23 2.38
N LEU A 71 1.73 14.91 1.45
CA LEU A 71 1.43 16.31 1.60
C LEU A 71 0.35 16.60 2.65
N ALA A 72 -0.68 15.76 2.69
CA ALA A 72 -1.79 15.99 3.62
C ALA A 72 -1.44 15.65 5.06
N PHE A 73 -0.61 14.61 5.28
CA PHE A 73 -0.46 14.03 6.62
C PHE A 73 0.99 13.81 7.05
N ASN A 74 1.98 14.16 6.26
CA ASN A 74 3.35 13.76 6.50
C ASN A 74 3.49 12.25 6.67
N ALA A 75 2.67 11.48 5.96
CA ALA A 75 2.58 10.04 6.12
C ALA A 75 3.82 9.35 5.55
N LYS A 76 4.13 8.18 6.10
CA LYS A 76 5.02 7.23 5.45
C LYS A 76 4.17 6.38 4.52
N VAL A 77 4.62 6.22 3.28
CA VAL A 77 3.89 5.45 2.27
C VAL A 77 4.79 4.35 1.76
N THR A 78 4.29 3.12 1.79
CA THR A 78 4.93 2.00 1.12
C THR A 78 3.99 1.48 0.04
N LEU A 79 4.56 1.09 -1.09
CA LEU A 79 3.84 0.58 -2.23
C LEU A 79 4.49 -0.71 -2.68
N ARG A 80 3.68 -1.75 -2.85
CA ARG A 80 4.17 -3.04 -3.31
C ARG A 80 3.12 -3.74 -4.15
N PRO A 81 3.52 -4.57 -5.13
CA PRO A 81 2.58 -5.42 -5.84
C PRO A 81 1.95 -6.43 -4.88
N ALA A 82 0.67 -6.71 -5.09
CA ALA A 82 -0.05 -7.70 -4.30
C ALA A 82 -0.62 -8.77 -5.23
N MET A 83 -0.36 -10.02 -4.88
CA MET A 83 -0.86 -11.17 -5.63
C MET A 83 -2.17 -11.67 -5.01
N ASN A 84 -3.16 -11.97 -5.85
CA ASN A 84 -4.27 -12.78 -5.40
C ASN A 84 -3.87 -14.27 -5.48
N PRO A 85 -4.72 -15.21 -5.02
CA PRO A 85 -4.38 -16.63 -5.07
C PRO A 85 -4.04 -17.15 -6.46
N GLN A 86 -4.70 -16.65 -7.50
CA GLN A 86 -4.41 -17.06 -8.87
C GLN A 86 -3.04 -16.55 -9.33
N ASP A 87 -2.72 -15.30 -9.03
CA ASP A 87 -1.40 -14.74 -9.32
C ASP A 87 -0.29 -15.55 -8.64
N LEU A 88 -0.53 -15.93 -7.38
CA LEU A 88 0.42 -16.74 -6.63
C LEU A 88 0.61 -18.11 -7.29
N ALA A 89 -0.46 -18.74 -7.73
CA ALA A 89 -0.38 -20.04 -8.41
C ALA A 89 0.44 -19.92 -9.70
N GLU A 90 0.23 -18.87 -10.48
CA GLU A 90 1.02 -18.62 -11.69
C GLU A 90 2.49 -18.35 -11.36
N GLY A 91 2.74 -17.67 -10.25
CA GLY A 91 4.09 -17.38 -9.79
C GLY A 91 4.89 -18.60 -9.33
N MET A 92 4.23 -19.72 -9.03
CA MET A 92 4.90 -20.94 -8.58
C MET A 92 5.89 -21.48 -9.61
N GLN A 93 5.69 -21.24 -10.90
CA GLN A 93 6.64 -21.64 -11.94
C GLN A 93 8.00 -20.96 -11.73
N GLY A 94 8.00 -19.69 -11.34
CA GLY A 94 9.25 -18.99 -11.02
C GLY A 94 9.92 -19.55 -9.78
N LEU A 95 9.13 -19.93 -8.77
CA LEU A 95 9.65 -20.57 -7.58
C LEU A 95 10.32 -21.91 -7.93
N ASP A 96 9.67 -22.72 -8.74
CA ASP A 96 10.22 -24.02 -9.16
C ASP A 96 11.56 -23.86 -9.90
N ARG A 97 11.66 -22.87 -10.77
CA ARG A 97 12.92 -22.55 -11.46
C ARG A 97 14.00 -22.12 -10.47
N ALA A 98 13.63 -21.30 -9.50
CA ALA A 98 14.58 -20.85 -8.47
C ALA A 98 15.08 -22.00 -7.60
N VAL A 99 14.20 -22.91 -7.22
CA VAL A 99 14.58 -24.11 -6.45
C VAL A 99 15.58 -24.96 -7.24
N LYS A 100 15.33 -25.19 -8.53
CA LYS A 100 16.24 -25.97 -9.39
C LYS A 100 17.60 -25.29 -9.53
N ALA A 101 17.63 -23.98 -9.64
CA ALA A 101 18.88 -23.24 -9.86
C ALA A 101 19.67 -23.03 -8.55
N TYR A 102 18.99 -22.81 -7.43
CA TYR A 102 19.64 -22.35 -6.19
C TYR A 102 19.35 -23.22 -4.97
N GLY A 103 18.33 -24.04 -4.97
CA GLY A 103 17.93 -24.83 -3.81
C GLY A 103 18.96 -25.84 -3.37
N LYS A 104 19.75 -26.39 -4.30
CA LYS A 104 20.81 -27.37 -4.00
C LYS A 104 21.95 -26.78 -3.19
N ALA A 105 22.24 -25.48 -3.40
CA ALA A 105 23.30 -24.81 -2.66
C ALA A 105 22.98 -24.72 -1.17
N ALA A 106 21.70 -24.54 -0.84
CA ALA A 106 21.23 -24.45 0.55
C ALA A 106 21.03 -25.83 1.18
N GLY A 107 20.72 -26.87 0.36
CA GLY A 107 20.41 -28.20 0.83
C GLY A 107 21.60 -29.19 0.82
N ALA A 108 22.69 -28.78 0.25
CA ALA A 108 23.89 -29.61 0.21
C ALA A 108 24.65 -29.62 1.55
#